data_5c2770a30ae1053bb95b9d7eb5c9540e
#
_entry.id   5c2770a30ae1053bb95b9d7eb5c9540e
#
_cell.length_a   1.000
_cell.length_b   1.000
_cell.length_c   1.000
_cell.angle_alpha   90.00
_cell.angle_beta   90.00
_cell.angle_gamma   90.00
#
_symmetry.space_group_name_H-M   'P 1'
#
loop_
_entity.id
_entity.type
_entity.pdbx_description
1 polymer ?
#
loop_
_entity_poly.entity_id
_entity_poly.type
_entity_poly.pdbx_seq_one_letter_code
_entity_poly.pdbx_strand_id
1 'polypeptide(L)' 'MKKLILTDRNGVVYEVKDPQRFSDHIFRVHGSGSSIHEEEGHYFVVNDEFRDKIRSFLSQN' A
#
# COMPACT_ATOMS: atom_id res chain seq x y z
N MET A 1 1.79 15.00 -11.15
CA MET A 1 1.07 13.75 -10.86
C MET A 1 1.65 13.09 -9.63
N LYS A 2 0.80 12.68 -8.70
CA LYS A 2 1.26 12.04 -7.47
C LYS A 2 1.73 10.63 -7.72
N LYS A 3 2.72 10.22 -6.96
CA LYS A 3 3.24 8.86 -6.99
C LYS A 3 3.11 8.24 -5.62
N LEU A 4 2.63 7.01 -5.58
CA LEU A 4 2.56 6.26 -4.33
C LEU A 4 3.84 5.43 -4.22
N ILE A 5 4.71 5.84 -3.32
CA ILE A 5 5.99 5.17 -3.11
C ILE A 5 5.98 4.56 -1.72
N LEU A 6 6.24 3.27 -1.66
CA LEU A 6 6.20 2.52 -0.42
C LEU A 6 7.51 1.79 -0.22
N THR A 7 7.79 1.42 1.03
CA THR A 7 8.94 0.62 1.38
C THR A 7 8.43 -0.75 1.80
N ASP A 8 8.94 -1.81 1.18
CA ASP A 8 8.49 -3.15 1.52
C ASP A 8 9.11 -3.61 2.85
N ARG A 9 8.75 -4.81 3.30
CA ARG A 9 9.20 -5.30 4.61
C ARG A 9 10.71 -5.54 4.68
N ASN A 10 11.37 -5.57 3.54
CA ASN A 10 12.83 -5.74 3.47
C ASN A 10 13.55 -4.41 3.34
N GLY A 11 12.82 -3.30 3.37
CA GLY A 11 13.42 -1.97 3.24
C GLY A 11 13.64 -1.51 1.81
N VAL A 12 13.10 -2.24 0.83
CA VAL A 12 13.26 -1.88 -0.58
C VAL A 12 12.13 -0.96 -1.00
N VAL A 13 12.50 0.14 -1.65
CA VAL A 13 11.53 1.14 -2.12
C VAL A 13 10.85 0.65 -3.37
N TYR A 14 9.55 0.81 -3.45
CA TYR A 14 8.74 0.39 -4.58
C TYR A 14 7.74 1.47 -4.96
N GLU A 15 7.68 1.83 -6.23
CA GLU A 15 6.68 2.77 -6.74
C GLU A 15 5.49 1.98 -7.26
N VAL A 16 4.32 2.24 -6.68
CA VAL A 16 3.09 1.56 -7.08
C VAL A 16 2.62 2.09 -8.43
N LYS A 17 2.51 1.20 -9.41
CA LYS A 17 2.19 1.60 -10.79
C LYS A 17 0.75 2.07 -10.96
N ASP A 18 -0.18 1.44 -10.26
CA ASP A 18 -1.59 1.81 -10.32
C ASP A 18 -2.11 2.00 -8.91
N PRO A 19 -1.94 3.19 -8.34
CA PRO A 19 -2.31 3.45 -6.95
C PRO A 19 -3.77 3.18 -6.63
N GLN A 20 -4.69 3.51 -7.55
CA GLN A 20 -6.10 3.31 -7.31
C GLN A 20 -6.44 1.82 -7.18
N ARG A 21 -5.94 1.03 -8.10
CA ARG A 21 -6.17 -0.41 -8.09
C ARG A 21 -5.54 -1.06 -6.86
N PHE A 22 -4.32 -0.64 -6.53
CA PHE A 22 -3.61 -1.13 -5.36
C PHE A 22 -4.40 -0.83 -4.08
N SER A 23 -4.86 0.41 -3.96
CA SER A 23 -5.63 0.85 -2.79
C SER A 23 -6.93 0.08 -2.66
N ASP A 24 -7.65 -0.09 -3.76
CA ASP A 24 -8.91 -0.84 -3.77
C ASP A 24 -8.68 -2.26 -3.28
N HIS A 25 -7.62 -2.90 -3.74
CA HIS A 25 -7.27 -4.25 -3.30
C HIS A 25 -6.96 -4.29 -1.81
N ILE A 26 -6.15 -3.34 -1.34
CA ILE A 26 -5.75 -3.29 0.07
C ILE A 26 -6.97 -3.18 0.97
N PHE A 27 -7.90 -2.28 0.66
CA PHE A 27 -9.06 -2.08 1.50
C PHE A 27 -10.10 -3.18 1.39
N ARG A 28 -10.13 -3.88 0.24
CA ARG A 28 -11.06 -4.99 0.06
C ARG A 28 -10.58 -6.27 0.74
N VAL A 29 -9.30 -6.60 0.60
CA VAL A 29 -8.75 -7.88 1.03
C VAL A 29 -8.01 -7.75 2.37
N HIS A 30 -7.37 -6.61 2.60
CA HIS A 30 -6.55 -6.37 3.78
C HIS A 30 -7.09 -5.22 4.61
N GLY A 31 -8.42 -5.11 4.70
CA GLY A 31 -9.09 -3.96 5.31
C GLY A 31 -9.03 -3.89 6.82
N SER A 32 -8.65 -4.97 7.50
CA SER A 32 -8.58 -4.99 8.96
C SER A 32 -7.47 -5.91 9.43
N GLY A 33 -6.98 -5.68 10.64
CA GLY A 33 -5.95 -6.49 11.24
C GLY A 33 -4.60 -6.32 10.57
N SER A 34 -3.75 -7.33 10.72
CA SER A 34 -2.43 -7.34 10.09
C SER A 34 -2.34 -8.52 9.13
N SER A 35 -1.80 -8.26 7.95
CA SER A 35 -1.63 -9.29 6.93
C SER A 35 -0.45 -8.92 6.05
N ILE A 36 -0.09 -9.83 5.14
CA ILE A 36 1.01 -9.59 4.20
C ILE A 36 0.41 -9.52 2.80
N HIS A 37 0.78 -8.49 2.05
CA HIS A 37 0.40 -8.35 0.66
C HIS A 37 1.64 -8.43 -0.22
N GLU A 38 1.57 -9.23 -1.27
CA GLU A 38 2.66 -9.34 -2.23
C GLU A 38 2.31 -8.51 -3.46
N GLU A 39 3.26 -7.72 -3.94
CA GLU A 39 3.10 -6.88 -5.12
C GLU A 39 4.40 -6.91 -5.92
N GLU A 40 4.37 -7.54 -7.08
CA GLU A 40 5.53 -7.62 -7.99
C GLU A 40 6.82 -8.04 -7.29
N GLY A 41 6.72 -9.05 -6.43
CA GLY A 41 7.89 -9.56 -5.71
C GLY A 41 8.22 -8.84 -4.42
N HIS A 42 7.46 -7.79 -4.08
CA HIS A 42 7.65 -7.05 -2.84
C HIS A 42 6.58 -7.47 -1.84
N TYR A 43 6.97 -7.64 -0.58
CA TYR A 43 6.05 -8.03 0.49
C TYR A 43 5.85 -6.86 1.43
N PHE A 44 4.58 -6.49 1.64
CA PHE A 44 4.22 -5.37 2.51
C PHE A 44 3.43 -5.88 3.70
N VAL A 45 3.81 -5.40 4.90
CA VAL A 45 3.02 -5.67 6.09
C VAL A 45 1.89 -4.66 6.10
N VAL A 46 0.66 -5.15 5.95
CA VAL A 46 -0.53 -4.28 5.94
C VAL A 46 -1.15 -4.28 7.32
N ASN A 47 -1.07 -3.14 7.99
CA ASN A 47 -1.64 -2.93 9.31
C ASN A 47 -2.34 -1.57 9.30
N ASP A 48 -2.79 -1.09 10.47
CA ASP A 48 -3.49 0.18 10.56
C ASP A 48 -2.64 1.34 10.05
N GLU A 49 -1.37 1.35 10.41
CA GLU A 49 -0.44 2.40 9.99
C GLU A 49 -0.27 2.42 8.47
N PHE A 50 -0.13 1.24 7.88
CA PHE A 50 0.00 1.11 6.43
C PHE A 50 -1.26 1.63 5.72
N ARG A 51 -2.42 1.24 6.22
CA ARG A 51 -3.70 1.68 5.63
C ARG A 51 -3.89 3.19 5.76
N ASP A 52 -3.46 3.77 6.89
CA ASP A 52 -3.54 5.23 7.08
C ASP A 52 -2.67 5.95 6.07
N LYS A 53 -1.52 5.40 5.76
CA LYS A 53 -0.62 5.97 4.77
C LYS A 53 -1.28 5.98 3.38
N ILE A 54 -1.96 4.89 3.03
CA ILE A 54 -2.69 4.79 1.77
C ILE A 54 -3.83 5.81 1.73
N ARG A 55 -4.61 5.92 2.81
CA ARG A 55 -5.71 6.89 2.89
C ARG A 55 -5.20 8.31 2.72
N SER A 56 -4.08 8.61 3.35
CA SER A 56 -3.47 9.92 3.27
C SER A 56 -3.09 10.26 1.83
N PHE A 57 -2.53 9.28 1.13
CA PHE A 57 -2.19 9.46 -0.28
C PHE A 57 -3.45 9.75 -1.11
N LEU A 58 -4.52 8.99 -0.89
CA LEU A 58 -5.76 9.13 -1.66
C LEU A 58 -6.44 10.47 -1.42
N SER A 59 -6.27 11.05 -0.24
CA SER A 59 -6.91 12.32 0.10
C SER A 59 -6.13 13.54 -0.40
N GLN A 60 -4.94 13.36 -0.91
CA GLN A 60 -4.14 14.45 -1.48
C GLN A 60 -4.59 14.73 -2.92
N ASN A 61 -4.58 16.00 -3.27
CA ASN A 61 -4.95 16.41 -4.62
C ASN A 61 -3.81 17.18 -5.29
#